data_cdbb67225ed93c183cb1560558db9069
#
_entry.id   cdbb67225ed93c183cb1560558db9069
#
_cell.length_a   1.000
_cell.length_b   1.000
_cell.length_c   1.000
_cell.angle_alpha   90.00
_cell.angle_beta   90.00
_cell.angle_gamma   90.00
#
_symmetry.space_group_name_H-M   'P 1'
#
loop_
_entity.id
_entity.type
_entity.pdbx_description
1 polymer ?
#
loop_
_entity_poly.entity_id
_entity_poly.type
_entity_poly.pdbx_seq_one_letter_code
_entity_poly.pdbx_strand_id
1 'polypeptide(L)'
;ESSWRECAVNLMFLYPNLDKENIKENFDHFKWDNNKENFKAWTKGTTGYPIIDAAMKELWDTGWMHNRARMITASFLTKHLLIPWQWGANWFHDTLLDADFASNYASWQWVAGCGADAAPYFRIFNPLTQSSKFDPLGKYIKKYIPELKNLDPKEIHSPSKSSYKSMIVDHKFARERALNTYSLLRLSLIHISEPTRQDR
;
A
#
# COMPACT_ATOMS: atom_id res chain seq x y z
N GLU A 1 12.23 -16.45 6.39
CA GLU A 1 11.50 -15.52 7.28
C GLU A 1 12.34 -15.01 8.45
N SER A 2 13.12 -15.89 9.13
CA SER A 2 14.01 -15.49 10.25
C SER A 2 14.97 -14.37 9.87
N SER A 3 15.67 -14.50 8.74
CA SER A 3 16.63 -13.48 8.27
C SER A 3 15.97 -12.12 7.99
N TRP A 4 14.73 -12.12 7.50
CA TRP A 4 14.01 -10.87 7.27
C TRP A 4 13.62 -10.16 8.57
N ARG A 5 13.21 -10.93 9.57
CA ARG A 5 12.90 -10.38 10.91
C ARG A 5 14.14 -9.80 11.58
N GLU A 6 15.27 -10.48 11.51
CA GLU A 6 16.54 -9.95 12.01
C GLU A 6 16.96 -8.67 11.29
N CYS A 7 16.77 -8.62 9.97
CA CYS A 7 17.01 -7.40 9.19
C CYS A 7 16.13 -6.25 9.67
N ALA A 8 14.84 -6.49 9.90
CA ALA A 8 13.92 -5.47 10.39
C ALA A 8 14.28 -4.96 11.79
N VAL A 9 14.71 -5.85 12.69
CA VAL A 9 15.19 -5.48 14.03
C VAL A 9 16.47 -4.65 13.94
N ASN A 10 17.42 -5.00 13.06
CA ASN A 10 18.61 -4.19 12.81
C ASN A 10 18.25 -2.80 12.25
N LEU A 11 17.28 -2.71 11.35
CA LEU A 11 16.80 -1.42 10.86
C LEU A 11 16.22 -0.57 11.98
N MET A 12 15.42 -1.15 12.87
CA MET A 12 14.89 -0.43 14.03
C MET A 12 16.01 0.06 14.97
N PHE A 13 17.08 -0.70 15.13
CA PHE A 13 18.23 -0.27 15.93
C PHE A 13 18.98 0.89 15.28
N LEU A 14 19.15 0.86 13.95
CA LEU A 14 19.82 1.93 13.18
C LEU A 14 18.94 3.18 13.02
N TYR A 15 17.62 3.01 12.98
CA TYR A 15 16.62 4.06 12.79
C TYR A 15 15.60 4.01 13.93
N PRO A 16 15.89 4.59 15.10
CA PRO A 16 15.02 4.48 16.28
C PRO A 16 13.59 5.04 16.08
N ASN A 17 13.42 5.97 15.15
CA ASN A 17 12.14 6.57 14.77
C ASN A 17 11.53 5.93 13.52
N LEU A 18 11.77 4.63 13.31
CA LEU A 18 11.32 3.88 12.13
C LEU A 18 9.81 3.97 11.87
N ASP A 19 9.02 4.24 12.91
CA ASP A 19 7.57 4.42 12.86
C ASP A 19 7.12 5.81 12.33
N LYS A 20 8.01 6.79 12.33
CA LYS A 20 7.70 8.19 12.02
C LYS A 20 8.48 8.73 10.84
N GLU A 21 9.77 8.44 10.78
CA GLU A 21 10.73 9.00 9.83
C GLU A 21 10.96 8.07 8.65
N ASN A 22 11.17 8.65 7.47
CA ASN A 22 11.52 7.87 6.29
C ASN A 22 13.02 7.52 6.32
N ILE A 23 13.37 6.24 6.09
CA ILE A 23 14.78 5.85 5.93
C ILE A 23 15.43 6.62 4.78
N LYS A 24 14.68 6.82 3.69
CA LYS A 24 15.08 7.70 2.60
C LYS A 24 14.49 9.10 2.83
N GLU A 25 15.27 10.00 3.40
CA GLU A 25 14.88 11.38 3.77
C GLU A 25 14.21 12.17 2.64
N ASN A 26 14.54 11.87 1.38
CA ASN A 26 13.89 12.54 0.26
C ASN A 26 12.37 12.35 0.23
N PHE A 27 11.86 11.27 0.82
CA PHE A 27 10.42 11.05 0.92
C PHE A 27 9.71 11.96 1.94
N ASP A 28 10.43 12.73 2.73
CA ASP A 28 9.85 13.78 3.58
C ASP A 28 9.21 14.89 2.73
N HIS A 29 9.71 15.06 1.50
CA HIS A 29 9.15 15.99 0.51
C HIS A 29 8.12 15.35 -0.43
N PHE A 30 7.81 14.06 -0.24
CA PHE A 30 6.82 13.40 -1.07
C PHE A 30 5.42 13.94 -0.80
N LYS A 31 4.71 14.32 -1.87
CA LYS A 31 3.37 14.90 -1.76
C LYS A 31 2.32 13.82 -1.53
N TRP A 32 2.09 13.51 -0.26
CA TRP A 32 1.01 12.64 0.18
C TRP A 32 -0.35 13.35 0.10
N ASP A 33 -1.42 12.57 -0.10
CA ASP A 33 -2.79 13.03 -0.01
C ASP A 33 -3.38 12.61 1.35
N ASN A 34 -3.66 13.59 2.21
CA ASN A 34 -4.20 13.35 3.55
C ASN A 34 -5.73 13.13 3.53
N ASN A 35 -6.26 12.43 2.54
CA ASN A 35 -7.68 12.21 2.35
C ASN A 35 -8.22 11.18 3.35
N LYS A 36 -8.89 11.69 4.40
CA LYS A 36 -9.47 10.87 5.48
C LYS A 36 -10.64 10.00 4.99
N GLU A 37 -11.40 10.44 4.01
CA GLU A 37 -12.51 9.67 3.43
C GLU A 37 -12.00 8.42 2.71
N ASN A 38 -10.97 8.59 1.89
CA ASN A 38 -10.32 7.47 1.21
C ASN A 38 -9.65 6.52 2.20
N PHE A 39 -9.01 7.03 3.25
CA PHE A 39 -8.46 6.19 4.31
C PHE A 39 -9.56 5.39 5.02
N LYS A 40 -10.67 6.03 5.36
CA LYS A 40 -11.83 5.36 5.97
C LYS A 40 -12.43 4.29 5.05
N ALA A 41 -12.52 4.56 3.74
CA ALA A 41 -12.98 3.58 2.77
C ALA A 41 -12.04 2.36 2.72
N TRP A 42 -10.72 2.59 2.76
CA TRP A 42 -9.72 1.53 2.81
C TRP A 42 -9.83 0.71 4.10
N THR A 43 -9.86 1.32 5.27
CA THR A 43 -9.96 0.61 6.57
C THR A 43 -11.24 -0.21 6.69
N LYS A 44 -12.35 0.23 6.06
CA LYS A 44 -13.63 -0.47 6.08
C LYS A 44 -13.81 -1.51 4.97
N GLY A 45 -12.85 -1.66 4.07
CA GLY A 45 -12.99 -2.54 2.92
C GLY A 45 -14.17 -2.14 2.02
N THR A 46 -14.20 -0.87 1.63
CA THR A 46 -15.24 -0.28 0.76
C THR A 46 -14.66 0.53 -0.39
N THR A 47 -13.50 0.10 -0.90
CA THR A 47 -12.78 0.79 -1.97
C THR A 47 -13.36 0.55 -3.36
N GLY A 48 -14.22 -0.46 -3.50
CA GLY A 48 -14.72 -0.93 -4.80
C GLY A 48 -13.76 -1.87 -5.54
N TYR A 49 -12.63 -2.21 -4.93
CA TYR A 49 -11.71 -3.25 -5.41
C TYR A 49 -11.91 -4.52 -4.57
N PRO A 50 -12.57 -5.57 -5.11
CA PRO A 50 -12.96 -6.72 -4.29
C PRO A 50 -11.83 -7.38 -3.53
N ILE A 51 -10.63 -7.50 -4.12
CA ILE A 51 -9.47 -8.10 -3.45
C ILE A 51 -8.97 -7.25 -2.27
N ILE A 52 -9.01 -5.92 -2.39
CA ILE A 52 -8.64 -5.00 -1.30
C ILE A 52 -9.68 -5.09 -0.20
N ASP A 53 -10.95 -5.01 -0.58
CA ASP A 53 -12.07 -4.99 0.35
C ASP A 53 -12.18 -6.31 1.12
N ALA A 54 -11.97 -7.45 0.46
CA ALA A 54 -11.92 -8.76 1.09
C ALA A 54 -10.78 -8.86 2.12
N ALA A 55 -9.59 -8.35 1.76
CA ALA A 55 -8.43 -8.38 2.63
C ALA A 55 -8.61 -7.51 3.89
N MET A 56 -9.20 -6.32 3.75
CA MET A 56 -9.46 -5.43 4.88
C MET A 56 -10.58 -5.97 5.80
N LYS A 57 -11.58 -6.63 5.22
CA LYS A 57 -12.62 -7.34 6.00
C LYS A 57 -12.05 -8.55 6.73
N GLU A 58 -11.20 -9.38 6.07
CA GLU A 58 -10.49 -10.47 6.73
C GLU A 58 -9.72 -9.97 7.95
N LEU A 59 -8.93 -8.89 7.76
CA LEU A 59 -8.16 -8.30 8.86
C LEU A 59 -9.06 -7.91 10.03
N TRP A 60 -10.16 -7.21 9.76
CA TRP A 60 -11.08 -6.76 10.78
C TRP A 60 -11.78 -7.90 11.53
N ASP A 61 -12.17 -8.94 10.80
CA ASP A 61 -12.91 -10.07 11.35
C ASP A 61 -12.02 -11.06 12.13
N THR A 62 -10.74 -11.19 11.73
CA THR A 62 -9.87 -12.27 12.22
C THR A 62 -8.60 -11.79 12.90
N GLY A 63 -8.22 -10.52 12.75
CA GLY A 63 -6.92 -10.00 13.17
C GLY A 63 -5.74 -10.57 12.36
N TRP A 64 -6.01 -11.21 11.24
CA TRP A 64 -4.98 -11.82 10.39
C TRP A 64 -5.16 -11.46 8.92
N MET A 65 -4.07 -11.42 8.18
CA MET A 65 -4.08 -11.19 6.73
C MET A 65 -2.88 -11.90 6.10
N HIS A 66 -3.13 -12.65 5.03
CA HIS A 66 -2.06 -13.30 4.27
C HIS A 66 -1.04 -12.29 3.74
N ASN A 67 0.25 -12.63 3.77
CA ASN A 67 1.34 -11.72 3.35
C ASN A 67 1.09 -11.04 1.98
N ARG A 68 0.64 -11.80 0.98
CA ARG A 68 0.32 -11.22 -0.34
C ARG A 68 -0.78 -10.16 -0.27
N ALA A 69 -1.80 -10.37 0.55
CA ALA A 69 -2.87 -9.41 0.75
C ALA A 69 -2.35 -8.14 1.44
N ARG A 70 -1.47 -8.27 2.45
CA ARG A 70 -0.79 -7.12 3.09
C ARG A 70 -0.05 -6.26 2.06
N MET A 71 0.72 -6.89 1.17
CA MET A 71 1.45 -6.17 0.12
C MET A 71 0.52 -5.43 -0.86
N ILE A 72 -0.58 -6.06 -1.26
CA ILE A 72 -1.54 -5.48 -2.22
C ILE A 72 -2.27 -4.29 -1.57
N THR A 73 -2.77 -4.46 -0.35
CA THR A 73 -3.52 -3.42 0.37
C THR A 73 -2.63 -2.24 0.77
N ALA A 74 -1.39 -2.49 1.20
CA ALA A 74 -0.43 -1.44 1.50
C ALA A 74 0.01 -0.68 0.24
N SER A 75 0.27 -1.37 -0.87
CA SER A 75 0.54 -0.74 -2.15
C SER A 75 -0.64 0.10 -2.65
N PHE A 76 -1.87 -0.36 -2.44
CA PHE A 76 -3.05 0.41 -2.80
C PHE A 76 -3.15 1.71 -2.01
N LEU A 77 -2.98 1.65 -0.69
CA LEU A 77 -3.01 2.83 0.16
C LEU A 77 -1.97 3.88 -0.26
N THR A 78 -0.72 3.45 -0.38
CA THR A 78 0.42 4.37 -0.62
C THR A 78 0.53 4.86 -2.06
N LYS A 79 0.07 4.08 -3.04
CA LYS A 79 0.27 4.35 -4.47
C LYS A 79 -1.03 4.78 -5.17
N HIS A 80 -2.15 4.09 -4.93
CA HIS A 80 -3.41 4.46 -5.54
C HIS A 80 -4.07 5.63 -4.83
N LEU A 81 -4.01 5.66 -3.50
CA LEU A 81 -4.61 6.72 -2.72
C LEU A 81 -3.63 7.84 -2.35
N LEU A 82 -2.32 7.61 -2.49
CA LEU A 82 -1.24 8.51 -2.06
C LEU A 82 -1.35 8.90 -0.57
N ILE A 83 -1.90 8.03 0.26
CA ILE A 83 -2.02 8.25 1.70
C ILE A 83 -0.70 7.91 2.38
N PRO A 84 -0.26 8.72 3.38
CA PRO A 84 0.96 8.46 4.14
C PRO A 84 1.02 7.02 4.65
N TRP A 85 2.14 6.36 4.44
CA TRP A 85 2.32 4.96 4.84
C TRP A 85 2.16 4.77 6.35
N GLN A 86 2.50 5.77 7.16
CA GLN A 86 2.35 5.75 8.62
C GLN A 86 0.91 5.47 9.06
N TRP A 87 -0.08 6.00 8.34
CA TRP A 87 -1.49 5.75 8.66
C TRP A 87 -1.85 4.27 8.50
N GLY A 88 -1.38 3.65 7.43
CA GLY A 88 -1.59 2.22 7.19
C GLY A 88 -0.81 1.35 8.16
N ALA A 89 0.45 1.72 8.45
CA ALA A 89 1.30 1.01 9.40
C ALA A 89 0.69 0.99 10.81
N ASN A 90 0.19 2.14 11.27
CA ASN A 90 -0.48 2.24 12.56
C ASN A 90 -1.76 1.41 12.59
N TRP A 91 -2.57 1.46 11.52
CA TRP A 91 -3.78 0.64 11.40
C TRP A 91 -3.46 -0.86 11.47
N PHE A 92 -2.42 -1.31 10.77
CA PHE A 92 -1.99 -2.71 10.82
C PHE A 92 -1.46 -3.09 12.20
N HIS A 93 -0.69 -2.20 12.83
CA HIS A 93 -0.16 -2.45 14.17
C HIS A 93 -1.27 -2.64 15.21
N ASP A 94 -2.35 -1.86 15.09
CA ASP A 94 -3.50 -1.92 16.01
C ASP A 94 -4.42 -3.13 15.75
N THR A 95 -4.47 -3.64 14.49
CA THR A 95 -5.48 -4.63 14.09
C THR A 95 -4.93 -6.03 13.86
N LEU A 96 -3.62 -6.19 13.58
CA LEU A 96 -3.01 -7.49 13.38
C LEU A 96 -2.62 -8.14 14.70
N LEU A 97 -3.05 -9.39 14.92
CA LEU A 97 -2.66 -10.19 16.10
C LEU A 97 -1.16 -10.57 16.09
N ASP A 98 -0.57 -10.65 14.93
CA ASP A 98 0.85 -10.96 14.73
C ASP A 98 1.70 -9.70 14.48
N ALA A 99 1.21 -8.53 14.88
CA ALA A 99 1.93 -7.28 14.70
C ALA A 99 3.26 -7.29 15.47
N ASP A 100 4.35 -7.15 14.71
CA ASP A 100 5.69 -6.91 15.21
C ASP A 100 6.15 -5.53 14.78
N PHE A 101 6.60 -4.71 15.71
CA PHE A 101 6.94 -3.31 15.45
C PHE A 101 7.96 -3.17 14.31
N ALA A 102 9.10 -3.84 14.43
CA ALA A 102 10.17 -3.72 13.46
C ALA A 102 9.74 -4.19 12.06
N SER A 103 9.13 -5.39 12.00
CA SER A 103 8.68 -5.98 10.74
C SER A 103 7.58 -5.18 10.08
N ASN A 104 6.63 -4.65 10.86
CA ASN A 104 5.51 -3.86 10.34
C ASN A 104 6.02 -2.58 9.68
N TYR A 105 6.75 -1.74 10.43
CA TYR A 105 7.17 -0.43 9.92
C TYR A 105 8.23 -0.55 8.81
N ALA A 106 9.18 -1.47 8.91
CA ALA A 106 10.12 -1.74 7.83
C ALA A 106 9.43 -2.19 6.54
N SER A 107 8.43 -3.08 6.65
CA SER A 107 7.66 -3.56 5.48
C SER A 107 6.80 -2.48 4.85
N TRP A 108 6.18 -1.62 5.65
CA TRP A 108 5.42 -0.48 5.15
C TRP A 108 6.30 0.52 4.39
N GLN A 109 7.48 0.84 4.93
CA GLN A 109 8.46 1.69 4.24
C GLN A 109 8.98 1.05 2.95
N TRP A 110 9.19 -0.28 2.96
CA TRP A 110 9.55 -1.01 1.75
C TRP A 110 8.47 -0.88 0.67
N VAL A 111 7.20 -1.11 1.02
CA VAL A 111 6.08 -0.95 0.08
C VAL A 111 5.95 0.50 -0.37
N ALA A 112 6.07 1.48 0.51
CA ALA A 112 5.99 2.90 0.16
C ALA A 112 7.09 3.35 -0.80
N GLY A 113 8.27 2.73 -0.72
CA GLY A 113 9.45 3.07 -1.53
C GLY A 113 10.51 3.89 -0.79
N CYS A 114 10.29 4.21 0.48
CA CYS A 114 11.20 4.98 1.34
C CYS A 114 12.07 4.13 2.25
N GLY A 115 11.94 2.80 2.22
CA GLY A 115 12.73 1.87 3.04
C GLY A 115 14.16 1.67 2.55
N ALA A 116 14.99 0.99 3.37
CA ALA A 116 16.40 0.74 3.11
C ALA A 116 16.63 -0.05 1.80
N ASP A 117 15.85 -1.11 1.59
CA ASP A 117 15.88 -1.98 0.40
C ASP A 117 14.63 -1.81 -0.44
N ALA A 118 14.11 -0.60 -0.53
CA ALA A 118 13.00 -0.32 -1.44
C ALA A 118 13.39 -0.72 -2.87
N ALA A 119 12.52 -1.49 -3.52
CA ALA A 119 12.72 -1.91 -4.90
C ALA A 119 13.24 -0.73 -5.74
N PRO A 120 14.19 -0.94 -6.67
CA PRO A 120 14.88 0.13 -7.39
C PRO A 120 13.93 1.05 -8.17
N TYR A 121 12.66 0.70 -8.20
CA TYR A 121 11.62 1.48 -8.81
C TYR A 121 10.29 1.41 -8.07
N PHE A 122 9.46 2.43 -8.26
CA PHE A 122 8.13 2.59 -7.69
C PHE A 122 7.18 1.47 -8.17
N ARG A 123 7.19 0.35 -7.47
CA ARG A 123 6.39 -0.82 -7.83
C ARG A 123 4.93 -0.62 -7.44
N ILE A 124 4.08 -0.41 -8.43
CA ILE A 124 2.63 -0.24 -8.26
C ILE A 124 1.94 -1.55 -8.63
N PHE A 125 1.32 -2.20 -7.65
CA PHE A 125 0.52 -3.40 -7.94
C PHE A 125 -0.81 -3.01 -8.58
N ASN A 126 -1.17 -3.69 -9.68
CA ASN A 126 -2.52 -3.58 -10.21
C ASN A 126 -3.45 -4.53 -9.42
N PRO A 127 -4.44 -4.02 -8.65
CA PRO A 127 -5.29 -4.89 -7.82
C PRO A 127 -6.04 -5.94 -8.62
N LEU A 128 -6.50 -5.61 -9.82
CA LEU A 128 -7.25 -6.54 -10.68
C LEU A 128 -6.37 -7.70 -11.15
N THR A 129 -5.16 -7.39 -11.63
CA THR A 129 -4.20 -8.42 -12.06
C THR A 129 -3.74 -9.26 -10.88
N GLN A 130 -3.51 -8.66 -9.71
CA GLN A 130 -3.14 -9.42 -8.51
C GLN A 130 -4.29 -10.34 -8.07
N SER A 131 -5.53 -9.85 -8.12
CA SER A 131 -6.73 -10.62 -7.80
C SER A 131 -6.85 -11.85 -8.71
N SER A 132 -6.84 -11.66 -10.01
CA SER A 132 -6.95 -12.76 -10.98
C SER A 132 -5.80 -13.78 -10.86
N LYS A 133 -4.59 -13.32 -10.51
CA LYS A 133 -3.42 -14.18 -10.36
C LYS A 133 -3.46 -15.05 -9.09
N PHE A 134 -3.87 -14.49 -7.96
CA PHE A 134 -3.76 -15.13 -6.64
C PHE A 134 -5.07 -15.69 -6.11
N ASP A 135 -6.20 -15.27 -6.67
CA ASP A 135 -7.54 -15.81 -6.38
C ASP A 135 -8.33 -16.08 -7.68
N PRO A 136 -7.81 -16.88 -8.63
CA PRO A 136 -8.38 -17.02 -9.97
C PRO A 136 -9.84 -17.45 -9.99
N LEU A 137 -10.30 -18.17 -8.96
CA LEU A 137 -11.68 -18.62 -8.82
C LEU A 137 -12.53 -17.69 -7.94
N GLY A 138 -11.96 -16.61 -7.41
CA GLY A 138 -12.63 -15.69 -6.52
C GLY A 138 -13.07 -16.31 -5.18
N LYS A 139 -12.43 -17.40 -4.75
CA LYS A 139 -12.80 -18.10 -3.49
C LYS A 139 -12.56 -17.22 -2.27
N TYR A 140 -11.45 -16.54 -2.27
CA TYR A 140 -11.08 -15.62 -1.18
C TYR A 140 -12.05 -14.43 -1.14
N ILE A 141 -12.31 -13.82 -2.28
CA ILE A 141 -13.26 -12.69 -2.38
C ILE A 141 -14.66 -13.15 -1.92
N LYS A 142 -15.15 -14.30 -2.42
CA LYS A 142 -16.47 -14.83 -2.04
C LYS A 142 -16.63 -15.11 -0.55
N LYS A 143 -15.53 -15.46 0.11
CA LYS A 143 -15.52 -15.72 1.57
C LYS A 143 -15.80 -14.46 2.38
N TYR A 144 -15.20 -13.34 2.01
CA TYR A 144 -15.26 -12.10 2.80
C TYR A 144 -16.19 -11.03 2.21
N ILE A 145 -16.72 -11.26 1.00
CA ILE A 145 -17.71 -10.39 0.34
C ILE A 145 -18.89 -11.23 -0.11
N PRO A 146 -19.86 -11.49 0.80
CA PRO A 146 -21.02 -12.35 0.51
C PRO A 146 -21.86 -11.86 -0.68
N GLU A 147 -21.89 -10.54 -0.93
CA GLU A 147 -22.62 -9.93 -2.05
C GLU A 147 -22.13 -10.43 -3.41
N LEU A 148 -20.85 -10.84 -3.50
CA LEU A 148 -20.23 -11.33 -4.73
C LEU A 148 -20.25 -12.85 -4.87
N LYS A 149 -20.89 -13.57 -3.93
CA LYS A 149 -20.84 -15.05 -3.87
C LYS A 149 -21.32 -15.74 -5.15
N ASN A 150 -22.29 -15.16 -5.83
CA ASN A 150 -22.92 -15.74 -7.01
C ASN A 150 -22.29 -15.28 -8.34
N LEU A 151 -21.28 -14.40 -8.30
CA LEU A 151 -20.63 -13.93 -9.53
C LEU A 151 -19.71 -14.99 -10.13
N ASP A 152 -19.62 -14.94 -11.47
CA ASP A 152 -18.67 -15.75 -12.23
C ASP A 152 -17.22 -15.40 -11.84
N PRO A 153 -16.30 -16.38 -11.81
CA PRO A 153 -14.88 -16.14 -11.53
C PRO A 153 -14.22 -15.09 -12.42
N LYS A 154 -14.70 -14.89 -13.66
CA LYS A 154 -14.15 -13.88 -14.56
C LYS A 154 -14.61 -12.46 -14.21
N GLU A 155 -15.81 -12.33 -13.67
CA GLU A 155 -16.40 -11.03 -13.34
C GLU A 155 -16.06 -10.57 -11.93
N ILE A 156 -15.80 -11.50 -11.00
CA ILE A 156 -15.62 -11.18 -9.58
C ILE A 156 -14.44 -10.25 -9.29
N HIS A 157 -13.43 -10.23 -10.15
CA HIS A 157 -12.26 -9.37 -9.99
C HIS A 157 -12.52 -7.92 -10.36
N SER A 158 -13.50 -7.68 -11.26
CA SER A 158 -13.92 -6.35 -11.71
C SER A 158 -15.43 -6.35 -11.96
N PRO A 159 -16.24 -6.48 -10.91
CA PRO A 159 -17.68 -6.57 -11.04
C PRO A 159 -18.28 -5.29 -11.60
N SER A 160 -19.44 -5.42 -12.26
CA SER A 160 -20.18 -4.25 -12.76
C SER A 160 -20.65 -3.35 -11.61
N LYS A 161 -20.91 -2.08 -11.92
CA LYS A 161 -21.43 -1.11 -10.93
C LYS A 161 -22.80 -1.50 -10.34
N SER A 162 -23.56 -2.33 -11.04
CA SER A 162 -24.82 -2.87 -10.53
C SER A 162 -24.62 -4.00 -9.54
N SER A 163 -23.51 -4.69 -9.61
CA SER A 163 -23.18 -5.85 -8.76
C SER A 163 -22.32 -5.52 -7.56
N TYR A 164 -21.56 -4.45 -7.63
CA TYR A 164 -20.68 -4.01 -6.54
C TYR A 164 -20.44 -2.50 -6.53
N LYS A 165 -19.86 -2.00 -5.45
CA LYS A 165 -19.53 -0.59 -5.26
C LYS A 165 -18.60 -0.07 -6.35
N SER A 166 -18.77 1.18 -6.73
CA SER A 166 -17.85 1.86 -7.65
C SER A 166 -16.45 1.99 -7.03
N MET A 167 -15.42 1.79 -7.85
CA MET A 167 -14.03 2.03 -7.46
C MET A 167 -13.84 3.50 -7.05
N ILE A 168 -13.26 3.75 -5.88
CA ILE A 168 -12.98 5.11 -5.38
C ILE A 168 -11.92 5.85 -6.21
N VAL A 169 -11.10 5.13 -6.93
CA VAL A 169 -10.10 5.65 -7.87
C VAL A 169 -9.88 4.66 -9.01
N ASP A 170 -9.74 5.15 -10.23
CA ASP A 170 -9.35 4.33 -11.38
C ASP A 170 -7.87 3.94 -11.31
N HIS A 171 -7.53 2.68 -11.65
CA HIS A 171 -6.15 2.18 -11.56
C HIS A 171 -5.19 2.92 -12.49
N LYS A 172 -5.59 3.18 -13.74
CA LYS A 172 -4.71 3.84 -14.73
C LYS A 172 -4.40 5.26 -14.30
N PHE A 173 -5.44 6.01 -13.94
CA PHE A 173 -5.29 7.36 -13.41
C PHE A 173 -4.41 7.39 -12.15
N ALA A 174 -4.68 6.52 -11.19
CA ALA A 174 -3.91 6.45 -9.94
C ALA A 174 -2.44 6.13 -10.19
N ARG A 175 -2.17 5.18 -11.11
CA ARG A 175 -0.80 4.81 -11.49
C ARG A 175 -0.05 5.98 -12.12
N GLU A 176 -0.66 6.67 -13.07
CA GLU A 176 -0.05 7.85 -13.72
C GLU A 176 0.22 8.96 -12.69
N ARG A 177 -0.74 9.26 -11.83
CA ARG A 177 -0.60 10.24 -10.74
C ARG A 177 0.55 9.88 -9.80
N ALA A 178 0.66 8.62 -9.36
CA ALA A 178 1.73 8.17 -8.49
C ALA A 178 3.11 8.30 -9.15
N LEU A 179 3.23 7.93 -10.42
CA LEU A 179 4.49 8.05 -11.18
C LEU A 179 4.90 9.50 -11.37
N ASN A 180 3.97 10.39 -11.68
CA ASN A 180 4.22 11.82 -11.82
C ASN A 180 4.67 12.43 -10.48
N THR A 181 4.00 12.10 -9.38
CA THR A 181 4.39 12.57 -8.04
C THR A 181 5.81 12.11 -7.68
N TYR A 182 6.16 10.86 -7.99
CA TYR A 182 7.50 10.33 -7.76
C TYR A 182 8.56 11.00 -8.66
N SER A 183 8.22 11.30 -9.92
CA SER A 183 9.13 12.01 -10.83
C SER A 183 9.47 13.40 -10.32
N LEU A 184 8.47 14.12 -9.81
CA LEU A 184 8.67 15.45 -9.20
C LEU A 184 9.59 15.39 -7.98
N LEU A 185 9.45 14.35 -7.15
CA LEU A 185 10.37 14.12 -6.04
C LEU A 185 11.82 13.98 -6.51
N ARG A 186 12.06 13.22 -7.58
CA ARG A 186 13.40 13.03 -8.14
C ARG A 186 13.98 14.31 -8.72
N LEU A 187 13.18 15.12 -9.40
CA LEU A 187 13.62 16.37 -9.99
C LEU A 187 14.00 17.41 -8.94
N SER A 188 13.27 17.49 -7.83
CA SER A 188 13.59 18.41 -6.74
C SER A 188 14.95 18.10 -6.12
N LEU A 189 15.37 16.85 -6.07
CA LEU A 189 16.68 16.44 -5.56
C LEU A 189 17.84 16.87 -6.46
N ILE A 190 17.64 16.85 -7.78
CA ILE A 190 18.67 17.27 -8.75
C ILE A 190 18.95 18.75 -8.57
N HIS A 191 17.93 19.58 -8.36
CA HIS A 191 18.10 21.03 -8.15
C HIS A 191 18.72 21.38 -6.78
N ILE A 192 18.57 20.55 -5.75
CA ILE A 192 19.19 20.78 -4.45
C ILE A 192 20.67 20.36 -4.46
N SER A 193 21.04 19.41 -5.30
CA SER A 193 22.41 18.89 -5.40
C SER A 193 23.32 19.61 -6.38
N GLU A 194 22.81 20.55 -7.20
CA GLU A 194 23.64 21.45 -7.98
C GLU A 194 24.06 22.66 -7.14
N PRO A 195 25.34 22.77 -6.69
CA PRO A 195 25.82 24.00 -6.11
C PRO A 195 25.75 25.07 -7.19
N THR A 196 25.10 26.19 -6.88
CA THR A 196 25.13 27.40 -7.68
C THR A 196 26.59 27.72 -8.01
N ARG A 197 26.97 27.43 -9.25
CA ARG A 197 28.22 27.93 -9.83
C ARG A 197 28.02 29.43 -9.96
N GLN A 198 28.30 30.17 -8.88
CA GLN A 198 28.48 31.61 -8.98
C GLN A 198 29.75 31.83 -9.80
N ASP A 199 29.56 32.41 -10.99
CA ASP A 199 30.61 32.95 -11.81
C ASP A 199 31.48 33.94 -10.99
N ARG A 200 32.76 33.64 -11.01
CA ARG A 200 33.80 34.62 -10.72
C ARG A 200 34.28 35.22 -12.02
#